data_70638627b780d97d0887bbcc28a6d728
#
_entry.id   70638627b780d97d0887bbcc28a6d728
#
_cell.length_a   1.000
_cell.length_b   1.000
_cell.length_c   1.000
_cell.angle_alpha   90.00
_cell.angle_beta   90.00
_cell.angle_gamma   90.00
#
_symmetry.space_group_name_H-M   'P 1'
#
loop_
_entity.id
_entity.type
_entity.pdbx_description
1 polymer ?
#
loop_
_entity_poly.entity_id
_entity_poly.type
_entity_poly.pdbx_seq_one_letter_code
_entity_poly.pdbx_strand_id
1 'polypeptide(L)'
;MGSIEKIHEMLVSKECSCTELTKSYLDEIEKADGELNAYVNVTGEEALKTAEAVDRKIASGEEICMLEGVPMTLKDNISTKGIETTCCSKILTGYKPIYNATVWETLAGENAVMLGKTNMDEFAMGSSCETSYFGGAMNPFDSNYVSGGSSGGVASAVGANIAAYGLGSDTGGSIRQPASFCGIVGLKPTYGAVSRYGLIAYASSLDQIGPITKSVEDAAIVFDAISKRDEKDSTSKGFVGDTYSKLNNDIKGMKIGIAKEYLEGVRDDVKEAVLKAADIYKSMGAEIVYFDLPELKFALPVYYIIACAEASSNLGRYDGIRFGYKTEHYNGTHDMVCRTRSEGFGEEVKRRILLGTYVLSAGYYDAYYKKAQNLRGTIVKAFNNAFEKCDVILAPTVPMTAFEKGHAVSDPIETYLTDICTVPVNIAGLPGVSVPCGFNAKGMPIGMQLIGKSFGEAEILNAAYKYQQAAAENFKDTKWGVKL
;
A
#
# COMPACT_ATOMS: atom_id res chain seq x y z
N MET A 1 -2.32 -8.53 19.34
CA MET A 1 -1.87 -7.22 19.83
C MET A 1 -2.87 -6.18 19.40
N GLY A 2 -3.10 -5.13 20.20
CA GLY A 2 -4.17 -4.17 20.00
C GLY A 2 -3.87 -3.12 18.94
N SER A 3 -4.83 -2.23 18.73
CA SER A 3 -4.71 -1.02 17.92
C SER A 3 -3.64 -0.07 18.48
N ILE A 4 -3.25 0.91 17.67
CA ILE A 4 -2.28 1.96 18.08
C ILE A 4 -2.72 2.62 19.40
N GLU A 5 -3.99 2.95 19.55
CA GLU A 5 -4.53 3.52 20.80
C GLU A 5 -4.29 2.61 22.00
N LYS A 6 -4.57 1.31 21.87
CA LYS A 6 -4.38 0.34 22.95
C LYS A 6 -2.91 0.22 23.33
N ILE A 7 -2.01 0.18 22.36
CA ILE A 7 -0.57 0.18 22.60
C ILE A 7 -0.16 1.45 23.37
N HIS A 8 -0.63 2.61 22.91
CA HIS A 8 -0.37 3.88 23.56
C HIS A 8 -0.87 3.88 25.02
N GLU A 9 -2.10 3.40 25.28
CA GLU A 9 -2.66 3.27 26.62
C GLU A 9 -1.82 2.35 27.52
N MET A 10 -1.36 1.19 27.01
CA MET A 10 -0.50 0.26 27.74
C MET A 10 0.84 0.92 28.13
N LEU A 11 1.44 1.69 27.24
CA LEU A 11 2.69 2.41 27.52
C LEU A 11 2.49 3.54 28.54
N VAL A 12 1.44 4.35 28.41
CA VAL A 12 1.12 5.45 29.33
C VAL A 12 0.75 4.94 30.72
N SER A 13 -0.05 3.86 30.79
CA SER A 13 -0.42 3.22 32.07
C SER A 13 0.71 2.42 32.71
N LYS A 14 1.84 2.24 31.98
CA LYS A 14 2.98 1.39 32.40
C LYS A 14 2.59 -0.07 32.62
N GLU A 15 1.60 -0.57 31.88
CA GLU A 15 1.26 -1.99 31.84
C GLU A 15 2.41 -2.83 31.26
N CYS A 16 3.12 -2.27 30.29
CA CYS A 16 4.41 -2.78 29.80
C CYS A 16 5.34 -1.61 29.44
N SER A 17 6.64 -1.89 29.39
CA SER A 17 7.61 -0.95 28.82
C SER A 17 7.63 -1.03 27.28
N CYS A 18 8.03 0.06 26.63
CA CYS A 18 8.24 0.06 25.18
C CYS A 18 9.31 -0.96 24.76
N THR A 19 10.35 -1.14 25.57
CA THR A 19 11.40 -2.15 25.36
C THR A 19 10.86 -3.58 25.43
N GLU A 20 9.99 -3.91 26.39
CA GLU A 20 9.35 -5.23 26.48
C GLU A 20 8.42 -5.49 25.30
N LEU A 21 7.61 -4.50 24.95
CA LEU A 21 6.75 -4.57 23.78
C LEU A 21 7.55 -4.81 22.49
N THR A 22 8.62 -4.03 22.28
CA THR A 22 9.48 -4.16 21.09
C THR A 22 10.13 -5.53 21.01
N LYS A 23 10.64 -6.06 22.12
CA LYS A 23 11.19 -7.43 22.20
C LYS A 23 10.15 -8.47 21.82
N SER A 24 8.92 -8.35 22.32
CA SER A 24 7.84 -9.27 21.96
C SER A 24 7.57 -9.29 20.46
N TYR A 25 7.59 -8.13 19.79
CA TYR A 25 7.44 -8.08 18.32
C TYR A 25 8.62 -8.72 17.59
N LEU A 26 9.86 -8.47 18.05
CA LEU A 26 11.06 -9.07 17.45
C LEU A 26 11.07 -10.59 17.61
N ASP A 27 10.65 -11.11 18.77
CA ASP A 27 10.51 -12.55 19.03
C ASP A 27 9.45 -13.18 18.13
N GLU A 28 8.32 -12.49 17.88
CA GLU A 28 7.30 -12.99 16.97
C GLU A 28 7.76 -12.92 15.49
N ILE A 29 8.56 -11.93 15.10
CA ILE A 29 9.22 -11.89 13.78
C ILE A 29 10.13 -13.11 13.61
N GLU A 30 10.99 -13.41 14.59
CA GLU A 30 11.90 -14.56 14.54
C GLU A 30 11.14 -15.89 14.38
N LYS A 31 9.98 -16.04 14.99
CA LYS A 31 9.16 -17.25 14.90
C LYS A 31 8.41 -17.39 13.59
N ALA A 32 7.84 -16.28 13.07
CA ALA A 32 6.89 -16.34 11.97
C ALA A 32 7.51 -16.01 10.60
N ASP A 33 8.57 -15.18 10.55
CA ASP A 33 9.04 -14.62 9.29
C ASP A 33 9.76 -15.64 8.41
N GLY A 34 10.28 -16.73 8.99
CA GLY A 34 10.84 -17.84 8.23
C GLY A 34 9.84 -18.51 7.25
N GLU A 35 8.53 -18.46 7.58
CA GLU A 35 7.45 -18.95 6.72
C GLU A 35 6.86 -17.81 5.86
N LEU A 36 6.72 -16.61 6.43
CA LEU A 36 6.06 -15.49 5.78
C LEU A 36 6.95 -14.72 4.79
N ASN A 37 8.26 -14.67 5.05
CA ASN A 37 9.24 -13.89 4.28
C ASN A 37 8.78 -12.42 4.08
N ALA A 38 8.20 -11.85 5.13
CA ALA A 38 7.65 -10.51 5.13
C ALA A 38 8.73 -9.42 5.26
N TYR A 39 9.86 -9.73 5.93
CA TYR A 39 10.97 -8.81 6.13
C TYR A 39 12.16 -9.17 5.22
N VAL A 40 12.86 -8.16 4.71
CA VAL A 40 14.14 -8.29 4.00
C VAL A 40 15.29 -7.77 4.85
N ASN A 41 14.99 -6.94 5.85
CA ASN A 41 15.97 -6.43 6.79
C ASN A 41 15.29 -6.09 8.12
N VAL A 42 15.60 -6.80 9.19
CA VAL A 42 15.13 -6.52 10.55
C VAL A 42 16.12 -5.61 11.26
N THR A 43 15.65 -4.48 11.81
CA THR A 43 16.44 -3.44 12.45
C THR A 43 16.30 -3.48 13.98
N GLY A 44 16.48 -4.66 14.58
CA GLY A 44 16.20 -4.92 16.00
C GLY A 44 17.02 -4.05 16.96
N GLU A 45 18.30 -3.81 16.66
CA GLU A 45 19.15 -2.97 17.54
C GLU A 45 18.67 -1.51 17.55
N GLU A 46 18.35 -0.95 16.39
CA GLU A 46 17.82 0.40 16.25
C GLU A 46 16.43 0.53 16.90
N ALA A 47 15.58 -0.49 16.73
CA ALA A 47 14.26 -0.56 17.35
C ALA A 47 14.36 -0.52 18.89
N LEU A 48 15.24 -1.32 19.46
CA LEU A 48 15.45 -1.37 20.92
C LEU A 48 16.04 -0.06 21.46
N LYS A 49 16.96 0.60 20.76
CA LYS A 49 17.49 1.90 21.15
C LYS A 49 16.39 2.97 21.18
N THR A 50 15.49 2.96 20.20
CA THR A 50 14.33 3.87 20.18
C THR A 50 13.39 3.57 21.32
N ALA A 51 13.07 2.30 21.55
CA ALA A 51 12.20 1.86 22.66
C ALA A 51 12.73 2.27 24.03
N GLU A 52 14.05 2.10 24.28
CA GLU A 52 14.70 2.57 25.51
C GLU A 52 14.62 4.09 25.69
N ALA A 53 14.67 4.87 24.60
CA ALA A 53 14.52 6.33 24.66
C ALA A 53 13.07 6.69 25.07
N VAL A 54 12.07 6.00 24.53
CA VAL A 54 10.66 6.19 24.93
C VAL A 54 10.45 5.82 26.39
N ASP A 55 11.01 4.70 26.84
CA ASP A 55 10.91 4.28 28.25
C ASP A 55 11.52 5.33 29.21
N ARG A 56 12.66 5.92 28.87
CA ARG A 56 13.26 7.03 29.64
C ARG A 56 12.35 8.26 29.70
N LYS A 57 11.70 8.62 28.58
CA LYS A 57 10.75 9.73 28.50
C LYS A 57 9.53 9.49 29.39
N ILE A 58 8.94 8.29 29.34
CA ILE A 58 7.81 7.89 30.21
C ILE A 58 8.22 7.90 31.69
N ALA A 59 9.44 7.43 31.99
CA ALA A 59 9.94 7.40 33.36
C ALA A 59 10.18 8.80 33.93
N SER A 60 10.57 9.79 33.10
CA SER A 60 10.71 11.18 33.51
C SER A 60 9.37 11.91 33.71
N GLY A 61 8.25 11.30 33.34
CA GLY A 61 6.90 11.88 33.46
C GLY A 61 6.54 12.79 32.29
N GLU A 62 7.28 12.72 31.20
CA GLU A 62 6.95 13.42 29.96
C GLU A 62 5.82 12.70 29.20
N GLU A 63 4.94 13.45 28.58
CA GLU A 63 3.88 12.90 27.73
C GLU A 63 4.48 12.33 26.41
N ILE A 64 3.92 11.24 25.95
CA ILE A 64 4.22 10.64 24.65
C ILE A 64 3.08 10.89 23.66
N CYS A 65 3.41 11.06 22.38
CA CYS A 65 2.39 11.19 21.33
C CYS A 65 1.86 9.80 20.90
N MET A 66 0.77 9.78 20.13
CA MET A 66 0.00 8.58 19.79
C MET A 66 0.83 7.48 19.10
N LEU A 67 1.79 7.86 18.25
CA LEU A 67 2.65 6.91 17.52
C LEU A 67 3.98 6.64 18.21
N GLU A 68 4.28 7.33 19.29
CA GLU A 68 5.54 7.18 20.02
C GLU A 68 5.63 5.84 20.71
N GLY A 69 6.67 5.10 20.41
CA GLY A 69 6.87 3.76 20.96
C GLY A 69 6.07 2.64 20.26
N VAL A 70 5.27 2.97 19.24
CA VAL A 70 4.47 1.95 18.53
C VAL A 70 5.34 1.23 17.49
N PRO A 71 5.43 -0.12 17.53
CA PRO A 71 6.23 -0.91 16.61
C PRO A 71 5.65 -0.91 15.17
N MET A 72 6.47 -0.50 14.20
CA MET A 72 6.03 -0.35 12.82
C MET A 72 7.06 -0.88 11.81
N THR A 73 6.65 -0.94 10.54
CA THR A 73 7.52 -1.39 9.45
C THR A 73 7.40 -0.53 8.20
N LEU A 74 8.45 -0.52 7.38
CA LEU A 74 8.52 0.25 6.14
C LEU A 74 8.74 -0.65 4.93
N LYS A 75 7.97 -0.42 3.86
CA LYS A 75 8.23 -1.04 2.55
C LYS A 75 9.65 -0.68 2.06
N ASP A 76 10.33 -1.64 1.44
CA ASP A 76 11.74 -1.51 1.10
C ASP A 76 12.06 -0.56 -0.07
N ASN A 77 11.10 0.22 -0.53
CA ASN A 77 11.30 1.35 -1.45
C ASN A 77 11.23 2.73 -0.76
N ILE A 78 11.02 2.78 0.56
CA ILE A 78 11.03 4.01 1.35
C ILE A 78 12.44 4.21 1.89
N SER A 79 13.15 5.24 1.41
CA SER A 79 14.53 5.52 1.78
C SER A 79 14.70 5.78 3.27
N THR A 80 15.61 5.04 3.88
CA THR A 80 15.92 5.12 5.31
C THR A 80 17.44 5.29 5.46
N LYS A 81 17.88 6.44 5.96
CA LYS A 81 19.30 6.78 6.04
C LYS A 81 20.11 5.74 6.81
N GLY A 82 21.18 5.25 6.17
CA GLY A 82 22.11 4.27 6.76
C GLY A 82 21.59 2.82 6.78
N ILE A 83 20.31 2.60 6.48
CA ILE A 83 19.68 1.27 6.43
C ILE A 83 19.51 0.86 4.97
N GLU A 84 19.89 -0.37 4.65
CA GLU A 84 19.81 -0.88 3.29
C GLU A 84 18.38 -0.75 2.74
N THR A 85 18.27 -0.26 1.50
CA THR A 85 16.99 -0.04 0.80
C THR A 85 17.15 -0.52 -0.63
N THR A 86 16.63 -1.71 -0.92
CA THR A 86 16.91 -2.43 -2.17
C THR A 86 15.78 -2.40 -3.19
N CYS A 87 14.59 -1.96 -2.82
CA CYS A 87 13.37 -2.19 -3.62
C CYS A 87 13.17 -3.67 -3.99
N CYS A 88 13.69 -4.58 -3.18
CA CYS A 88 13.72 -6.02 -3.42
C CYS A 88 14.30 -6.39 -4.80
N SER A 89 15.32 -5.66 -5.26
CA SER A 89 16.03 -5.84 -6.51
C SER A 89 17.52 -6.08 -6.28
N LYS A 90 18.11 -7.02 -7.00
CA LYS A 90 19.55 -7.25 -6.97
C LYS A 90 20.34 -5.98 -7.32
N ILE A 91 19.82 -5.13 -8.21
CA ILE A 91 20.53 -3.92 -8.65
C ILE A 91 20.79 -2.90 -7.53
N LEU A 92 20.00 -2.92 -6.46
CA LEU A 92 20.17 -2.04 -5.29
C LEU A 92 20.72 -2.76 -4.06
N THR A 93 21.14 -4.03 -4.15
CA THR A 93 21.80 -4.69 -3.02
C THR A 93 23.02 -3.91 -2.56
N GLY A 94 23.15 -3.74 -1.23
CA GLY A 94 24.20 -2.94 -0.60
C GLY A 94 23.96 -1.42 -0.60
N TYR A 95 22.89 -0.92 -1.22
CA TYR A 95 22.61 0.50 -1.23
C TYR A 95 22.02 0.98 0.10
N LYS A 96 22.72 1.90 0.75
CA LYS A 96 22.26 2.59 1.96
C LYS A 96 22.02 4.07 1.64
N PRO A 97 20.77 4.55 1.69
CA PRO A 97 20.45 5.96 1.47
C PRO A 97 21.22 6.87 2.42
N ILE A 98 21.61 8.06 1.93
CA ILE A 98 22.27 9.11 2.73
C ILE A 98 21.27 10.11 3.35
N TYR A 99 19.99 9.94 3.06
CA TYR A 99 18.87 10.75 3.54
C TYR A 99 17.64 9.87 3.82
N ASN A 100 16.70 10.39 4.59
CA ASN A 100 15.43 9.77 4.88
C ASN A 100 14.34 10.22 3.90
N ALA A 101 13.36 9.37 3.67
CA ALA A 101 12.06 9.79 3.16
C ALA A 101 11.36 10.68 4.20
N THR A 102 10.64 11.72 3.75
CA THR A 102 9.91 12.65 4.63
C THR A 102 8.97 11.94 5.58
N VAL A 103 8.25 10.93 5.10
CA VAL A 103 7.35 10.13 5.95
C VAL A 103 8.11 9.42 7.09
N TRP A 104 9.32 8.96 6.85
CA TRP A 104 10.15 8.36 7.89
C TRP A 104 10.78 9.43 8.79
N GLU A 105 11.22 10.58 8.26
CA GLU A 105 11.67 11.70 9.10
C GLU A 105 10.59 12.11 10.11
N THR A 106 9.34 12.17 9.68
CA THR A 106 8.20 12.52 10.54
C THR A 106 8.00 11.48 11.64
N LEU A 107 7.88 10.20 11.28
CA LEU A 107 7.63 9.13 12.26
C LEU A 107 8.82 8.90 13.20
N ALA A 108 10.04 8.97 12.69
CA ALA A 108 11.26 8.89 13.53
C ALA A 108 11.38 10.08 14.50
N GLY A 109 10.92 11.28 14.07
CA GLY A 109 10.84 12.46 14.94
C GLY A 109 9.81 12.31 16.08
N GLU A 110 8.85 11.43 15.92
CA GLU A 110 7.87 11.02 16.94
C GLU A 110 8.28 9.73 17.68
N ASN A 111 9.53 9.28 17.54
CA ASN A 111 10.04 8.03 18.12
C ASN A 111 9.19 6.79 17.82
N ALA A 112 8.62 6.68 16.63
CA ALA A 112 8.03 5.44 16.16
C ALA A 112 9.09 4.34 16.07
N VAL A 113 8.79 3.13 16.54
CA VAL A 113 9.77 2.04 16.62
C VAL A 113 9.79 1.24 15.33
N MET A 114 10.79 1.46 14.47
CA MET A 114 10.91 0.73 13.21
C MET A 114 11.51 -0.66 13.44
N LEU A 115 10.71 -1.71 13.20
CA LEU A 115 11.13 -3.10 13.30
C LEU A 115 11.98 -3.57 12.10
N GLY A 116 11.76 -2.97 10.92
CA GLY A 116 12.53 -3.33 9.74
C GLY A 116 11.96 -2.84 8.41
N LYS A 117 12.63 -3.29 7.34
CA LYS A 117 12.25 -3.08 5.94
C LYS A 117 11.57 -4.33 5.42
N THR A 118 10.40 -4.16 4.80
CA THR A 118 9.58 -5.29 4.36
C THR A 118 9.70 -5.58 2.87
N ASN A 119 9.48 -6.85 2.57
CA ASN A 119 9.49 -7.42 1.24
C ASN A 119 8.44 -6.77 0.33
N MET A 120 8.71 -6.79 -0.98
CA MET A 120 7.85 -6.19 -2.00
C MET A 120 8.14 -6.77 -3.38
N ASP A 121 7.23 -6.61 -4.33
CA ASP A 121 7.57 -6.81 -5.73
C ASP A 121 8.71 -5.88 -6.15
N GLU A 122 9.63 -6.38 -6.97
CA GLU A 122 10.81 -5.66 -7.43
C GLU A 122 10.44 -4.28 -8.01
N PHE A 123 10.98 -3.19 -7.46
CA PHE A 123 10.66 -1.80 -7.81
C PHE A 123 9.17 -1.46 -7.83
N ALA A 124 8.39 -2.12 -6.98
CA ALA A 124 6.93 -1.99 -6.94
C ALA A 124 6.21 -2.43 -8.24
N MET A 125 6.83 -3.31 -9.03
CA MET A 125 6.34 -3.82 -10.30
C MET A 125 5.84 -5.25 -10.18
N GLY A 126 4.61 -5.40 -9.69
CA GLY A 126 3.93 -6.68 -9.51
C GLY A 126 2.69 -6.52 -8.66
N SER A 127 1.95 -7.62 -8.50
CA SER A 127 0.69 -7.68 -7.75
C SER A 127 0.60 -8.93 -6.87
N SER A 128 1.71 -9.66 -6.69
CA SER A 128 1.75 -10.90 -5.89
C SER A 128 2.89 -10.95 -4.86
N CYS A 129 3.85 -10.04 -4.94
CA CYS A 129 5.12 -10.03 -4.22
C CYS A 129 6.11 -11.14 -4.68
N GLU A 130 5.79 -11.92 -5.71
CA GLU A 130 6.64 -13.01 -6.20
C GLU A 130 7.82 -12.54 -7.05
N THR A 131 7.82 -11.28 -7.52
CA THR A 131 8.92 -10.72 -8.33
C THR A 131 10.13 -10.27 -7.48
N SER A 132 10.04 -10.36 -6.15
CA SER A 132 11.12 -10.02 -5.23
C SER A 132 12.38 -10.86 -5.47
N TYR A 133 13.54 -10.21 -5.49
CA TYR A 133 14.86 -10.87 -5.51
C TYR A 133 15.08 -11.78 -4.29
N PHE A 134 14.43 -11.50 -3.16
CA PHE A 134 14.54 -12.27 -1.92
C PHE A 134 13.49 -13.38 -1.79
N GLY A 135 12.73 -13.66 -2.86
CA GLY A 135 11.57 -14.54 -2.82
C GLY A 135 10.30 -13.81 -2.38
N GLY A 136 9.14 -14.39 -2.64
CA GLY A 136 7.84 -13.77 -2.36
C GLY A 136 7.49 -13.73 -0.87
N ALA A 137 6.72 -12.72 -0.45
CA ALA A 137 6.07 -12.74 0.86
C ALA A 137 4.76 -13.54 0.79
N MET A 138 4.47 -14.31 1.84
CA MET A 138 3.33 -15.21 1.90
C MET A 138 2.14 -14.60 2.63
N ASN A 139 0.96 -15.15 2.38
CA ASN A 139 -0.28 -14.71 2.99
C ASN A 139 -0.38 -15.17 4.45
N PRO A 140 -0.73 -14.31 5.42
CA PRO A 140 -0.82 -14.69 6.83
C PRO A 140 -2.00 -15.62 7.16
N PHE A 141 -2.95 -15.78 6.24
CA PHE A 141 -4.05 -16.74 6.40
C PHE A 141 -3.64 -18.16 6.00
N ASP A 142 -2.84 -18.28 4.94
CA ASP A 142 -2.30 -19.54 4.42
C ASP A 142 -1.04 -19.26 3.59
N SER A 143 0.11 -19.78 4.01
CA SER A 143 1.41 -19.57 3.36
C SER A 143 1.57 -20.24 1.98
N ASN A 144 0.58 -21.00 1.54
CA ASN A 144 0.51 -21.48 0.16
C ASN A 144 -0.06 -20.41 -0.82
N TYR A 145 -0.59 -19.32 -0.30
CA TYR A 145 -1.17 -18.23 -1.07
C TYR A 145 -0.27 -16.99 -1.03
N VAL A 146 -0.37 -16.17 -2.09
CA VAL A 146 0.36 -14.91 -2.19
C VAL A 146 -0.19 -13.88 -1.21
N SER A 147 0.69 -13.02 -0.67
CA SER A 147 0.29 -11.86 0.15
C SER A 147 -0.37 -10.75 -0.66
N GLY A 148 -0.26 -10.85 -1.99
CA GLY A 148 -0.52 -9.71 -2.86
C GLY A 148 0.67 -8.75 -2.93
N GLY A 149 0.55 -7.71 -3.76
CA GLY A 149 1.65 -6.77 -4.00
C GLY A 149 1.18 -5.41 -4.58
N SER A 150 2.15 -4.55 -4.66
CA SER A 150 3.58 -4.74 -4.40
C SER A 150 3.97 -4.55 -2.92
N SER A 151 3.10 -4.11 -1.99
CA SER A 151 3.41 -3.99 -0.56
C SER A 151 3.11 -5.27 0.21
N GLY A 152 3.43 -6.43 -0.36
CA GLY A 152 3.07 -7.74 0.20
C GLY A 152 3.68 -8.02 1.56
N GLY A 153 4.95 -7.68 1.77
CA GLY A 153 5.62 -7.85 3.05
C GLY A 153 5.01 -6.99 4.16
N VAL A 154 4.63 -5.72 3.87
CA VAL A 154 3.92 -4.88 4.85
C VAL A 154 2.59 -5.53 5.24
N ALA A 155 1.80 -5.94 4.23
CA ALA A 155 0.49 -6.54 4.47
C ALA A 155 0.59 -7.87 5.22
N SER A 156 1.58 -8.70 4.89
CA SER A 156 1.86 -9.95 5.58
C SER A 156 2.25 -9.70 7.04
N ALA A 157 3.18 -8.77 7.29
CA ALA A 157 3.65 -8.45 8.64
C ALA A 157 2.53 -7.91 9.54
N VAL A 158 1.73 -6.95 9.05
CA VAL A 158 0.59 -6.42 9.80
C VAL A 158 -0.50 -7.47 9.97
N GLY A 159 -0.81 -8.23 8.91
CA GLY A 159 -1.78 -9.32 8.94
C GLY A 159 -1.44 -10.40 9.96
N ALA A 160 -0.17 -10.77 10.08
CA ALA A 160 0.34 -11.76 11.02
C ALA A 160 0.56 -11.22 12.46
N ASN A 161 0.31 -9.94 12.73
CA ASN A 161 0.62 -9.27 14.01
C ASN A 161 2.11 -9.21 14.37
N ILE A 162 3.01 -9.22 13.41
CA ILE A 162 4.45 -8.99 13.60
C ILE A 162 4.87 -7.55 13.28
N ALA A 163 3.91 -6.67 13.08
CA ALA A 163 3.99 -5.21 13.12
C ALA A 163 2.61 -4.66 13.51
N ALA A 164 2.55 -3.56 14.28
CA ALA A 164 1.28 -2.92 14.62
C ALA A 164 0.69 -2.20 13.41
N TYR A 165 1.54 -1.53 12.63
CA TYR A 165 1.21 -0.88 11.35
C TYR A 165 2.43 -0.81 10.45
N GLY A 166 2.21 -0.41 9.20
CA GLY A 166 3.31 -0.15 8.28
C GLY A 166 2.97 0.87 7.19
N LEU A 167 4.00 1.37 6.52
CA LEU A 167 3.85 2.21 5.33
C LEU A 167 4.17 1.43 4.08
N GLY A 168 3.22 1.43 3.15
CA GLY A 168 3.37 0.91 1.80
C GLY A 168 3.43 2.01 0.74
N SER A 169 3.49 1.61 -0.52
CA SER A 169 3.31 2.49 -1.67
C SER A 169 2.32 1.90 -2.66
N ASP A 170 1.53 2.74 -3.30
CA ASP A 170 0.45 2.36 -4.22
C ASP A 170 0.57 3.17 -5.51
N THR A 171 0.87 2.49 -6.60
CA THR A 171 0.98 3.05 -7.95
C THR A 171 -0.21 2.65 -8.82
N GLY A 172 -0.73 1.44 -8.60
CA GLY A 172 -1.88 0.89 -9.32
C GLY A 172 -2.81 0.04 -8.43
N GLY A 173 -2.57 0.01 -7.09
CA GLY A 173 -3.31 -0.82 -6.15
C GLY A 173 -2.43 -1.38 -5.04
N SER A 174 -1.13 -1.11 -5.07
CA SER A 174 -0.12 -1.82 -4.29
C SER A 174 -0.13 -1.60 -2.76
N ILE A 175 -1.08 -0.85 -2.21
CA ILE A 175 -1.47 -0.82 -0.80
C ILE A 175 -2.78 -1.58 -0.62
N ARG A 176 -3.79 -1.24 -1.41
CA ARG A 176 -5.16 -1.71 -1.28
C ARG A 176 -5.31 -3.19 -1.61
N GLN A 177 -4.67 -3.65 -2.68
CA GLN A 177 -4.73 -5.02 -3.15
C GLN A 177 -4.10 -5.99 -2.12
N PRO A 178 -2.85 -5.84 -1.64
CA PRO A 178 -2.31 -6.72 -0.61
C PRO A 178 -3.06 -6.59 0.73
N ALA A 179 -3.59 -5.42 1.09
CA ALA A 179 -4.46 -5.27 2.26
C ALA A 179 -5.73 -6.12 2.13
N SER A 180 -6.36 -6.14 0.94
CA SER A 180 -7.51 -7.01 0.64
C SER A 180 -7.16 -8.50 0.78
N PHE A 181 -6.04 -8.94 0.22
CA PHE A 181 -5.62 -10.34 0.27
C PHE A 181 -5.22 -10.81 1.67
N CYS A 182 -4.66 -9.91 2.47
CA CYS A 182 -4.26 -10.20 3.85
C CYS A 182 -5.32 -9.87 4.90
N GLY A 183 -6.55 -9.49 4.50
CA GLY A 183 -7.68 -9.24 5.39
C GLY A 183 -7.48 -8.08 6.36
N ILE A 184 -6.85 -6.99 5.92
CA ILE A 184 -6.52 -5.80 6.71
C ILE A 184 -6.92 -4.52 5.99
N VAL A 185 -6.67 -3.37 6.61
CA VAL A 185 -7.00 -2.05 6.07
C VAL A 185 -5.80 -1.46 5.32
N GLY A 186 -6.05 -0.91 4.12
CA GLY A 186 -5.02 -0.21 3.35
C GLY A 186 -5.56 1.10 2.76
N LEU A 187 -5.00 2.23 3.15
CA LEU A 187 -5.37 3.54 2.62
C LEU A 187 -4.35 4.01 1.58
N LYS A 188 -4.81 4.23 0.36
CA LYS A 188 -4.10 5.02 -0.64
C LYS A 188 -4.64 6.45 -0.60
N PRO A 189 -3.87 7.43 -0.10
CA PRO A 189 -4.30 8.83 -0.08
C PRO A 189 -4.47 9.43 -1.49
N THR A 190 -5.07 10.59 -1.56
CA THR A 190 -5.05 11.47 -2.75
C THR A 190 -3.61 11.70 -3.21
N TYR A 191 -3.36 11.70 -4.51
CA TYR A 191 -2.05 12.01 -5.06
C TYR A 191 -1.56 13.39 -4.59
N GLY A 192 -0.42 13.41 -3.90
CA GLY A 192 0.17 14.60 -3.31
C GLY A 192 -0.34 14.96 -1.90
N ALA A 193 -1.25 14.18 -1.30
CA ALA A 193 -1.62 14.38 0.11
C ALA A 193 -0.49 14.01 1.07
N VAL A 194 0.31 13.00 0.74
CA VAL A 194 1.51 12.57 1.46
C VAL A 194 2.73 12.80 0.58
N SER A 195 3.82 13.31 1.15
CA SER A 195 5.08 13.52 0.45
C SER A 195 5.66 12.23 -0.12
N ARG A 196 6.18 12.29 -1.34
CA ARG A 196 6.91 11.23 -2.01
C ARG A 196 8.43 11.43 -1.99
N TYR A 197 8.93 12.47 -1.29
CA TYR A 197 10.36 12.66 -1.16
C TYR A 197 10.98 11.47 -0.42
N GLY A 198 11.98 10.85 -1.06
CA GLY A 198 12.64 9.65 -0.56
C GLY A 198 11.93 8.33 -0.89
N LEU A 199 10.78 8.35 -1.56
CA LEU A 199 10.23 7.17 -2.19
C LEU A 199 11.00 6.87 -3.48
N ILE A 200 11.54 5.65 -3.62
CA ILE A 200 12.17 5.22 -4.87
C ILE A 200 11.09 5.03 -5.91
N ALA A 201 11.17 5.82 -6.98
CA ALA A 201 10.08 5.98 -7.93
C ALA A 201 9.92 4.79 -8.88
N TYR A 202 8.69 4.29 -9.00
CA TYR A 202 8.24 3.48 -10.13
C TYR A 202 7.61 4.38 -11.21
N ALA A 203 6.46 4.98 -10.94
CA ALA A 203 5.77 5.89 -11.85
C ALA A 203 5.43 7.20 -11.13
N SER A 204 6.24 8.23 -11.38
CA SER A 204 6.24 9.48 -10.60
C SER A 204 4.90 10.21 -10.60
N SER A 205 4.07 10.04 -11.63
CA SER A 205 2.74 10.69 -11.72
C SER A 205 1.62 9.87 -11.06
N LEU A 206 1.93 8.71 -10.47
CA LEU A 206 0.97 7.78 -9.90
C LEU A 206 1.32 7.32 -8.48
N ASP A 207 2.62 7.19 -8.16
CA ASP A 207 3.11 6.68 -6.87
C ASP A 207 2.57 7.49 -5.70
N GLN A 208 2.10 6.80 -4.66
CA GLN A 208 1.65 7.42 -3.41
C GLN A 208 2.01 6.52 -2.21
N ILE A 209 2.52 7.10 -1.12
CA ILE A 209 2.73 6.41 0.15
C ILE A 209 1.42 6.47 0.96
N GLY A 210 1.14 5.39 1.71
CA GLY A 210 0.01 5.35 2.61
C GLY A 210 0.11 4.23 3.63
N PRO A 211 -0.75 4.26 4.67
CA PRO A 211 -0.76 3.28 5.75
C PRO A 211 -1.40 1.95 5.35
N ILE A 212 -0.86 0.88 5.94
CA ILE A 212 -1.43 -0.46 6.00
C ILE A 212 -1.54 -0.82 7.49
N THR A 213 -2.76 -1.13 7.96
CA THR A 213 -3.10 -1.22 9.38
C THR A 213 -4.13 -2.31 9.65
N LYS A 214 -4.37 -2.62 10.92
CA LYS A 214 -5.42 -3.56 11.33
C LYS A 214 -6.82 -2.94 11.31
N SER A 215 -6.92 -1.67 11.64
CA SER A 215 -8.19 -0.97 11.79
C SER A 215 -8.21 0.33 11.00
N VAL A 216 -9.41 0.85 10.76
CA VAL A 216 -9.61 2.15 10.10
C VAL A 216 -9.14 3.30 10.99
N GLU A 217 -9.30 3.16 12.31
CA GLU A 217 -8.79 4.10 13.30
C GLU A 217 -7.27 4.27 13.18
N ASP A 218 -6.55 3.15 13.15
CA ASP A 218 -5.09 3.15 13.00
C ASP A 218 -4.69 3.80 11.67
N ALA A 219 -5.43 3.54 10.58
CA ALA A 219 -5.17 4.16 9.29
C ALA A 219 -5.35 5.68 9.33
N ALA A 220 -6.34 6.19 10.04
CA ALA A 220 -6.58 7.61 10.23
C ALA A 220 -5.45 8.27 11.06
N ILE A 221 -5.07 7.66 12.18
CA ILE A 221 -3.97 8.15 13.05
C ILE A 221 -2.66 8.27 12.25
N VAL A 222 -2.29 7.20 11.54
CA VAL A 222 -1.04 7.18 10.76
C VAL A 222 -1.10 8.17 9.59
N PHE A 223 -2.24 8.26 8.89
CA PHE A 223 -2.41 9.21 7.78
C PHE A 223 -2.28 10.67 8.26
N ASP A 224 -2.93 11.03 9.36
CA ASP A 224 -2.86 12.39 9.92
C ASP A 224 -1.42 12.78 10.30
N ALA A 225 -0.62 11.82 10.80
CA ALA A 225 0.78 12.07 11.13
C ALA A 225 1.64 12.37 9.88
N ILE A 226 1.45 11.63 8.76
CA ILE A 226 2.32 11.70 7.58
C ILE A 226 1.83 12.63 6.47
N SER A 227 0.63 13.19 6.56
CA SER A 227 -0.03 13.96 5.48
C SER A 227 0.31 15.44 5.45
N LYS A 228 1.44 15.84 6.03
CA LYS A 228 1.91 17.23 6.05
C LYS A 228 2.50 17.64 4.70
N ARG A 229 2.33 18.93 4.36
CA ARG A 229 2.97 19.50 3.17
C ARG A 229 4.49 19.45 3.28
N ASP A 230 5.13 19.05 2.20
CA ASP A 230 6.59 18.97 2.10
C ASP A 230 7.12 19.80 0.92
N GLU A 231 7.99 20.74 1.19
CA GLU A 231 8.62 21.57 0.15
C GLU A 231 9.67 20.80 -0.68
N LYS A 232 10.16 19.66 -0.18
CA LYS A 232 11.10 18.78 -0.91
C LYS A 232 10.41 18.00 -2.04
N ASP A 233 9.08 17.90 -2.01
CA ASP A 233 8.26 17.28 -3.07
C ASP A 233 7.37 18.34 -3.73
N SER A 234 7.69 18.74 -4.96
CA SER A 234 6.94 19.74 -5.71
C SER A 234 5.47 19.36 -5.98
N THR A 235 5.11 18.09 -5.83
CA THR A 235 3.73 17.61 -5.98
C THR A 235 2.98 17.54 -4.65
N SER A 236 3.67 17.70 -3.52
CA SER A 236 3.06 17.67 -2.19
C SER A 236 2.18 18.89 -1.99
N LYS A 237 0.91 18.62 -1.72
CA LYS A 237 -0.08 19.65 -1.30
C LYS A 237 -0.33 19.59 0.20
N GLY A 238 -0.03 18.46 0.82
CA GLY A 238 -0.41 18.11 2.17
C GLY A 238 -1.93 17.94 2.29
N PHE A 239 -2.36 17.38 3.38
CA PHE A 239 -3.77 17.31 3.76
C PHE A 239 -4.00 18.27 4.91
N VAL A 240 -5.04 19.10 4.80
CA VAL A 240 -5.44 20.03 5.87
C VAL A 240 -6.68 19.46 6.51
N GLY A 241 -6.53 18.78 7.62
CA GLY A 241 -7.65 18.16 8.33
C GLY A 241 -7.14 17.25 9.43
N ASP A 242 -8.10 16.69 10.15
CA ASP A 242 -7.93 15.70 11.18
C ASP A 242 -8.95 14.61 10.84
N THR A 243 -8.46 13.51 10.27
CA THR A 243 -9.36 12.42 9.83
C THR A 243 -9.80 11.58 11.02
N TYR A 244 -8.92 11.42 12.01
CA TYR A 244 -9.20 10.63 13.19
C TYR A 244 -10.34 11.21 14.04
N SER A 245 -10.36 12.53 14.30
CA SER A 245 -11.43 13.18 15.05
C SER A 245 -12.78 13.16 14.34
N LYS A 246 -12.79 12.95 13.02
CA LYS A 246 -14.00 12.87 12.19
C LYS A 246 -14.56 11.45 12.07
N LEU A 247 -13.89 10.45 12.60
CA LEU A 247 -14.44 9.10 12.67
C LEU A 247 -15.70 9.08 13.54
N ASN A 248 -16.60 8.16 13.25
CA ASN A 248 -17.87 7.99 13.94
C ASN A 248 -18.94 9.07 13.68
N ASN A 249 -18.75 9.96 12.70
CA ASN A 249 -19.82 10.84 12.24
C ASN A 249 -20.98 10.03 11.65
N ASP A 250 -22.21 10.57 11.77
CA ASP A 250 -23.38 9.91 11.18
C ASP A 250 -23.28 9.86 9.65
N ILE A 251 -23.63 8.72 9.07
CA ILE A 251 -23.66 8.48 7.62
C ILE A 251 -25.08 8.40 7.06
N LYS A 252 -26.09 8.71 7.86
CA LYS A 252 -27.48 8.73 7.42
C LYS A 252 -27.67 9.75 6.29
N GLY A 253 -28.25 9.29 5.18
CA GLY A 253 -28.42 10.09 3.97
C GLY A 253 -27.17 10.24 3.10
N MET A 254 -26.01 9.67 3.51
CA MET A 254 -24.83 9.60 2.64
C MET A 254 -25.16 8.77 1.40
N LYS A 255 -24.81 9.28 0.23
CA LYS A 255 -25.01 8.59 -1.04
C LYS A 255 -23.77 7.74 -1.38
N ILE A 256 -23.94 6.42 -1.33
CA ILE A 256 -22.90 5.46 -1.71
C ILE A 256 -23.17 4.97 -3.11
N GLY A 257 -22.28 5.33 -4.03
CA GLY A 257 -22.38 5.00 -5.44
C GLY A 257 -21.80 3.62 -5.75
N ILE A 258 -22.43 2.86 -6.62
CA ILE A 258 -21.91 1.62 -7.18
C ILE A 258 -21.92 1.73 -8.69
N ALA A 259 -20.75 1.80 -9.32
CA ALA A 259 -20.63 1.72 -10.77
C ALA A 259 -20.77 0.26 -11.21
N LYS A 260 -21.64 0.01 -12.21
CA LYS A 260 -21.93 -1.34 -12.68
C LYS A 260 -20.70 -2.06 -13.22
N GLU A 261 -19.84 -1.31 -13.90
CA GLU A 261 -18.61 -1.83 -14.50
C GLU A 261 -17.60 -2.36 -13.47
N TYR A 262 -17.64 -1.87 -12.23
CA TYR A 262 -16.84 -2.45 -11.14
C TYR A 262 -17.29 -3.85 -10.71
N LEU A 263 -18.49 -4.26 -11.09
CA LEU A 263 -19.03 -5.59 -10.80
C LEU A 263 -18.95 -6.56 -12.00
N GLU A 264 -18.43 -6.09 -13.14
CA GLU A 264 -18.22 -6.89 -14.34
C GLU A 264 -16.89 -7.66 -14.25
N GLY A 265 -16.90 -8.94 -14.61
CA GLY A 265 -15.69 -9.78 -14.55
C GLY A 265 -15.17 -10.10 -13.15
N VAL A 266 -15.91 -9.73 -12.10
CA VAL A 266 -15.62 -10.04 -10.71
C VAL A 266 -16.20 -11.38 -10.34
N ARG A 267 -15.47 -12.19 -9.56
CA ARG A 267 -15.97 -13.49 -9.08
C ARG A 267 -17.22 -13.32 -8.23
N ASP A 268 -18.13 -14.29 -8.32
CA ASP A 268 -19.43 -14.23 -7.64
C ASP A 268 -19.29 -14.07 -6.12
N ASP A 269 -18.33 -14.77 -5.49
CA ASP A 269 -18.08 -14.67 -4.03
C ASP A 269 -17.67 -13.24 -3.61
N VAL A 270 -16.85 -12.57 -4.42
CA VAL A 270 -16.44 -11.17 -4.19
C VAL A 270 -17.60 -10.21 -4.42
N LYS A 271 -18.34 -10.40 -5.52
CA LYS A 271 -19.50 -9.58 -5.85
C LYS A 271 -20.57 -9.65 -4.77
N GLU A 272 -20.87 -10.85 -4.27
CA GLU A 272 -21.84 -11.05 -3.19
C GLU A 272 -21.39 -10.37 -1.89
N ALA A 273 -20.10 -10.48 -1.52
CA ALA A 273 -19.57 -9.84 -0.32
C ALA A 273 -19.68 -8.30 -0.38
N VAL A 274 -19.36 -7.71 -1.53
CA VAL A 274 -19.48 -6.25 -1.73
C VAL A 274 -20.94 -5.79 -1.71
N LEU A 275 -21.87 -6.55 -2.29
CA LEU A 275 -23.29 -6.21 -2.25
C LEU A 275 -23.88 -6.37 -0.84
N LYS A 276 -23.45 -7.36 -0.06
CA LYS A 276 -23.79 -7.47 1.37
C LYS A 276 -23.26 -6.27 2.17
N ALA A 277 -22.08 -5.76 1.85
CA ALA A 277 -21.59 -4.54 2.47
C ALA A 277 -22.46 -3.32 2.14
N ALA A 278 -22.95 -3.22 0.89
CA ALA A 278 -23.91 -2.19 0.51
C ALA A 278 -25.22 -2.27 1.32
N ASP A 279 -25.70 -3.49 1.60
CA ASP A 279 -26.90 -3.69 2.44
C ASP A 279 -26.65 -3.25 3.89
N ILE A 280 -25.45 -3.47 4.43
CA ILE A 280 -25.06 -2.97 5.76
C ILE A 280 -25.10 -1.42 5.77
N TYR A 281 -24.52 -0.74 4.77
CA TYR A 281 -24.63 0.71 4.65
C TYR A 281 -26.07 1.20 4.60
N LYS A 282 -26.91 0.53 3.80
CA LYS A 282 -28.35 0.83 3.72
C LYS A 282 -29.04 0.68 5.08
N SER A 283 -28.69 -0.34 5.86
CA SER A 283 -29.26 -0.54 7.20
C SER A 283 -28.89 0.58 8.19
N MET A 284 -27.76 1.26 7.96
CA MET A 284 -27.32 2.45 8.70
C MET A 284 -27.93 3.77 8.18
N GLY A 285 -28.82 3.70 7.18
CA GLY A 285 -29.53 4.85 6.63
C GLY A 285 -28.84 5.56 5.48
N ALA A 286 -27.78 4.99 4.91
CA ALA A 286 -27.18 5.49 3.67
C ALA A 286 -28.04 5.14 2.45
N GLU A 287 -27.93 5.93 1.39
CA GLU A 287 -28.59 5.70 0.10
C GLU A 287 -27.65 4.99 -0.87
N ILE A 288 -28.07 3.89 -1.48
CA ILE A 288 -27.28 3.20 -2.51
C ILE A 288 -27.72 3.69 -3.89
N VAL A 289 -26.77 4.25 -4.66
CA VAL A 289 -26.99 4.82 -5.98
C VAL A 289 -26.22 4.02 -7.03
N TYR A 290 -26.92 3.41 -7.98
CA TYR A 290 -26.28 2.72 -9.10
C TYR A 290 -26.12 3.66 -10.29
N PHE A 291 -24.96 3.60 -10.96
CA PHE A 291 -24.69 4.38 -12.16
C PHE A 291 -23.72 3.64 -13.09
N ASP A 292 -23.57 4.15 -14.31
CA ASP A 292 -22.62 3.62 -15.30
C ASP A 292 -21.35 4.49 -15.32
N LEU A 293 -20.18 3.82 -15.48
CA LEU A 293 -18.85 4.44 -15.56
C LEU A 293 -18.01 3.75 -16.66
N PRO A 294 -18.47 3.78 -17.92
CA PRO A 294 -17.92 2.98 -19.02
C PRO A 294 -16.45 3.32 -19.37
N GLU A 295 -15.93 4.43 -18.87
CA GLU A 295 -14.54 4.84 -19.05
C GLU A 295 -13.56 3.94 -18.28
N LEU A 296 -14.01 3.16 -17.29
CA LEU A 296 -13.17 2.23 -16.50
C LEU A 296 -12.42 1.23 -17.41
N LYS A 297 -13.02 0.80 -18.53
CA LYS A 297 -12.39 -0.09 -19.51
C LYS A 297 -11.06 0.43 -20.08
N PHE A 298 -10.84 1.74 -20.03
CA PHE A 298 -9.60 2.36 -20.51
C PHE A 298 -8.51 2.44 -19.44
N ALA A 299 -8.85 2.27 -18.16
CA ALA A 299 -7.94 2.57 -17.06
C ALA A 299 -6.71 1.65 -17.06
N LEU A 300 -6.90 0.36 -17.24
CA LEU A 300 -5.80 -0.60 -17.21
C LEU A 300 -4.81 -0.40 -18.37
N PRO A 301 -5.20 -0.29 -19.64
CA PRO A 301 -4.29 0.05 -20.73
C PRO A 301 -3.58 1.40 -20.55
N VAL A 302 -4.30 2.42 -20.10
CA VAL A 302 -3.74 3.76 -19.81
C VAL A 302 -2.66 3.67 -18.75
N TYR A 303 -2.92 2.91 -17.67
CA TYR A 303 -1.98 2.70 -16.59
C TYR A 303 -0.68 2.07 -17.09
N TYR A 304 -0.74 0.94 -17.79
CA TYR A 304 0.47 0.24 -18.23
C TYR A 304 1.30 1.07 -19.21
N ILE A 305 0.65 1.83 -20.09
CA ILE A 305 1.36 2.75 -21.00
C ILE A 305 2.10 3.84 -20.21
N ILE A 306 1.42 4.53 -19.31
CA ILE A 306 2.01 5.64 -18.53
C ILE A 306 3.06 5.09 -17.55
N ALA A 307 2.73 4.07 -16.79
CA ALA A 307 3.63 3.52 -15.77
C ALA A 307 4.91 2.93 -16.37
N CYS A 308 4.81 2.18 -17.49
CA CYS A 308 6.00 1.65 -18.17
C CYS A 308 6.86 2.78 -18.76
N ALA A 309 6.24 3.81 -19.35
CA ALA A 309 6.95 4.97 -19.88
C ALA A 309 7.76 5.69 -18.78
N GLU A 310 7.12 5.95 -17.63
CA GLU A 310 7.76 6.59 -16.49
C GLU A 310 8.82 5.70 -15.84
N ALA A 311 8.57 4.37 -15.71
CA ALA A 311 9.53 3.41 -15.23
C ALA A 311 10.82 3.39 -16.07
N SER A 312 10.70 3.35 -17.40
CA SER A 312 11.86 3.34 -18.29
C SER A 312 12.76 4.55 -18.08
N SER A 313 12.17 5.71 -17.81
CA SER A 313 12.89 6.95 -17.48
C SER A 313 13.47 6.92 -16.05
N ASN A 314 12.65 6.57 -15.05
CA ASN A 314 13.06 6.56 -13.64
C ASN A 314 14.17 5.56 -13.36
N LEU A 315 14.12 4.35 -13.93
CA LEU A 315 15.12 3.31 -13.71
C LEU A 315 16.37 3.48 -14.59
N GLY A 316 16.43 4.48 -15.46
CA GLY A 316 17.61 4.82 -16.25
C GLY A 316 18.83 5.22 -15.41
N ARG A 317 18.61 5.65 -14.17
CA ARG A 317 19.68 6.04 -13.21
C ARG A 317 20.49 4.88 -12.62
N TYR A 318 19.98 3.66 -12.72
CA TYR A 318 20.64 2.47 -12.16
C TYR A 318 21.54 1.84 -13.23
N ASP A 319 22.78 2.27 -13.25
CA ASP A 319 23.79 1.95 -14.26
C ASP A 319 25.04 1.22 -13.71
N GLY A 320 25.04 0.95 -12.39
CA GLY A 320 26.16 0.32 -11.69
C GLY A 320 27.30 1.28 -11.33
N ILE A 321 27.11 2.61 -11.50
CA ILE A 321 28.14 3.60 -11.17
C ILE A 321 27.91 4.22 -9.80
N ARG A 322 26.64 4.60 -9.49
CA ARG A 322 26.29 5.35 -8.27
C ARG A 322 25.58 4.53 -7.21
N PHE A 323 24.92 3.43 -7.61
CA PHE A 323 24.01 2.70 -6.74
C PHE A 323 24.23 1.20 -6.84
N GLY A 324 24.23 0.52 -5.68
CA GLY A 324 24.09 -0.90 -5.52
C GLY A 324 25.05 -1.78 -6.33
N TYR A 325 24.47 -2.83 -6.91
CA TYR A 325 25.17 -3.86 -7.66
C TYR A 325 25.82 -3.35 -8.94
N LYS A 326 27.04 -3.83 -9.21
CA LYS A 326 27.79 -3.63 -10.45
C LYS A 326 28.36 -4.98 -10.91
N THR A 327 28.23 -5.28 -12.21
CA THR A 327 28.86 -6.48 -12.76
C THR A 327 30.37 -6.49 -12.56
N GLU A 328 30.94 -7.66 -12.28
CA GLU A 328 32.39 -7.83 -12.06
C GLU A 328 33.17 -7.90 -13.36
N HIS A 329 32.58 -8.44 -14.43
CA HIS A 329 33.23 -8.73 -15.70
C HIS A 329 32.64 -7.91 -16.84
N TYR A 330 33.39 -6.93 -17.36
CA TYR A 330 32.96 -6.08 -18.47
C TYR A 330 34.11 -5.55 -19.30
N ASN A 331 33.82 -5.21 -20.55
CA ASN A 331 34.77 -4.60 -21.48
C ASN A 331 34.31 -3.18 -21.86
N GLY A 332 34.77 -2.18 -21.09
CA GLY A 332 34.40 -0.79 -21.26
C GLY A 332 33.04 -0.44 -20.63
N THR A 333 32.75 0.87 -20.57
CA THR A 333 31.60 1.42 -19.82
C THR A 333 30.26 0.95 -20.38
N HIS A 334 30.12 0.87 -21.70
CA HIS A 334 28.86 0.44 -22.31
C HIS A 334 28.51 -1.02 -21.95
N ASP A 335 29.48 -1.93 -22.06
CA ASP A 335 29.29 -3.35 -21.69
C ASP A 335 29.01 -3.48 -20.18
N MET A 336 29.68 -2.68 -19.35
CA MET A 336 29.44 -2.63 -17.92
C MET A 336 27.99 -2.28 -17.60
N VAL A 337 27.45 -1.19 -18.18
CA VAL A 337 26.05 -0.76 -17.96
C VAL A 337 25.07 -1.83 -18.44
N CYS A 338 25.28 -2.37 -19.66
CA CYS A 338 24.42 -3.39 -20.22
C CYS A 338 24.37 -4.65 -19.33
N ARG A 339 25.53 -5.16 -18.92
CA ARG A 339 25.61 -6.36 -18.06
C ARG A 339 25.02 -6.11 -16.68
N THR A 340 25.38 -5.01 -16.03
CA THR A 340 24.86 -4.65 -14.72
C THR A 340 23.33 -4.62 -14.72
N ARG A 341 22.72 -3.99 -15.71
CA ARG A 341 21.25 -3.92 -15.84
C ARG A 341 20.61 -5.26 -16.18
N SER A 342 21.26 -6.06 -17.06
CA SER A 342 20.78 -7.40 -17.42
C SER A 342 20.81 -8.37 -16.25
N GLU A 343 21.83 -8.31 -15.42
CA GLU A 343 22.05 -9.18 -14.25
C GLU A 343 21.32 -8.69 -13.00
N GLY A 344 21.13 -7.37 -12.88
CA GLY A 344 20.61 -6.70 -11.69
C GLY A 344 19.11 -6.55 -11.66
N PHE A 345 18.45 -6.44 -12.82
CA PHE A 345 16.97 -6.36 -12.90
C PHE A 345 16.33 -7.71 -13.17
N GLY A 346 15.23 -8.00 -12.51
CA GLY A 346 14.36 -9.12 -12.79
C GLY A 346 13.57 -8.99 -14.10
N GLU A 347 12.94 -10.08 -14.52
CA GLU A 347 12.28 -10.19 -15.82
C GLU A 347 11.13 -9.20 -16.00
N GLU A 348 10.29 -9.01 -14.97
CA GLU A 348 9.15 -8.09 -15.05
C GLU A 348 9.61 -6.64 -15.18
N VAL A 349 10.61 -6.23 -14.42
CA VAL A 349 11.21 -4.89 -14.51
C VAL A 349 11.81 -4.65 -15.90
N LYS A 350 12.56 -5.62 -16.45
CA LYS A 350 13.09 -5.54 -17.82
C LYS A 350 11.98 -5.40 -18.85
N ARG A 351 10.90 -6.18 -18.71
CA ARG A 351 9.74 -6.11 -19.60
C ARG A 351 9.13 -4.70 -19.60
N ARG A 352 8.87 -4.11 -18.42
CA ARG A 352 8.30 -2.76 -18.31
C ARG A 352 9.23 -1.68 -18.81
N ILE A 353 10.53 -1.79 -18.60
CA ILE A 353 11.52 -0.87 -19.17
C ILE A 353 11.50 -0.92 -20.71
N LEU A 354 11.46 -2.11 -21.31
CA LEU A 354 11.39 -2.26 -22.76
C LEU A 354 10.10 -1.70 -23.35
N LEU A 355 8.95 -2.00 -22.74
CA LEU A 355 7.64 -1.45 -23.13
C LEU A 355 7.64 0.07 -23.04
N GLY A 356 8.15 0.64 -21.95
CA GLY A 356 8.22 2.08 -21.77
C GLY A 356 9.14 2.76 -22.79
N THR A 357 10.29 2.20 -23.06
CA THR A 357 11.21 2.68 -24.09
C THR A 357 10.56 2.66 -25.47
N TYR A 358 9.83 1.60 -25.81
CA TYR A 358 9.07 1.50 -27.04
C TYR A 358 8.00 2.58 -27.16
N VAL A 359 7.19 2.74 -26.12
CA VAL A 359 6.10 3.72 -26.05
C VAL A 359 6.60 5.17 -26.19
N LEU A 360 7.80 5.46 -25.68
CA LEU A 360 8.42 6.78 -25.76
C LEU A 360 9.22 7.02 -27.05
N SER A 361 9.42 6.00 -27.90
CA SER A 361 10.23 6.12 -29.11
C SER A 361 9.53 6.96 -30.20
N ALA A 362 10.34 7.47 -31.13
CA ALA A 362 9.84 8.28 -32.23
C ALA A 362 8.80 7.51 -33.08
N GLY A 363 7.69 8.15 -33.40
CA GLY A 363 6.56 7.56 -34.11
C GLY A 363 5.53 6.83 -33.22
N TYR A 364 5.88 6.44 -31.99
CA TYR A 364 4.97 5.76 -31.05
C TYR A 364 4.50 6.68 -29.92
N TYR A 365 5.25 7.73 -29.59
CA TYR A 365 4.92 8.66 -28.52
C TYR A 365 3.51 9.27 -28.67
N ASP A 366 3.17 9.80 -29.85
CA ASP A 366 1.85 10.37 -30.08
C ASP A 366 0.75 9.32 -30.13
N ALA A 367 1.04 8.15 -30.72
CA ALA A 367 0.08 7.07 -30.87
C ALA A 367 -0.30 6.39 -29.55
N TYR A 368 0.62 6.31 -28.59
CA TYR A 368 0.42 5.60 -27.33
C TYR A 368 0.45 6.54 -26.13
N TYR A 369 1.60 7.18 -25.82
CA TYR A 369 1.76 7.93 -24.58
C TYR A 369 0.83 9.15 -24.51
N LYS A 370 0.82 9.97 -25.55
CA LYS A 370 -0.06 11.16 -25.61
C LYS A 370 -1.54 10.78 -25.61
N LYS A 371 -1.89 9.70 -26.31
CA LYS A 371 -3.25 9.17 -26.29
C LYS A 371 -3.65 8.68 -24.90
N ALA A 372 -2.76 7.97 -24.17
CA ALA A 372 -2.98 7.54 -22.81
C ALA A 372 -3.18 8.74 -21.86
N GLN A 373 -2.37 9.80 -21.98
CA GLN A 373 -2.54 11.03 -21.20
C GLN A 373 -3.89 11.72 -21.47
N ASN A 374 -4.35 11.74 -22.72
CA ASN A 374 -5.67 12.29 -23.05
C ASN A 374 -6.81 11.45 -22.44
N LEU A 375 -6.70 10.12 -22.51
CA LEU A 375 -7.68 9.21 -21.90
C LEU A 375 -7.66 9.29 -20.36
N ARG A 376 -6.49 9.54 -19.73
CA ARG A 376 -6.41 9.87 -18.30
C ARG A 376 -7.33 11.04 -17.95
N GLY A 377 -7.28 12.12 -18.74
CA GLY A 377 -8.17 13.28 -18.55
C GLY A 377 -9.65 12.93 -18.69
N THR A 378 -10.01 11.98 -19.56
CA THR A 378 -11.39 11.49 -19.71
C THR A 378 -11.83 10.71 -18.49
N ILE A 379 -10.97 9.82 -17.93
CA ILE A 379 -11.25 9.05 -16.73
C ILE A 379 -11.44 9.98 -15.52
N VAL A 380 -10.57 10.99 -15.36
CA VAL A 380 -10.71 12.00 -14.29
C VAL A 380 -12.07 12.71 -14.36
N LYS A 381 -12.49 13.13 -15.56
CA LYS A 381 -13.81 13.78 -15.77
C LYS A 381 -14.96 12.84 -15.43
N ALA A 382 -14.85 11.57 -15.80
CA ALA A 382 -15.87 10.57 -15.53
C ALA A 382 -16.08 10.36 -14.01
N PHE A 383 -15.00 10.28 -13.23
CA PHE A 383 -15.10 10.24 -11.76
C PHE A 383 -15.71 11.52 -11.18
N ASN A 384 -15.31 12.71 -11.67
CA ASN A 384 -15.89 13.97 -11.21
C ASN A 384 -17.42 14.00 -11.44
N ASN A 385 -17.89 13.55 -12.60
CA ASN A 385 -19.32 13.45 -12.90
C ASN A 385 -20.03 12.40 -12.04
N ALA A 386 -19.35 11.29 -11.68
CA ALA A 386 -19.88 10.29 -10.76
C ALA A 386 -20.08 10.88 -9.36
N PHE A 387 -19.15 11.70 -8.89
CA PHE A 387 -19.24 12.38 -7.59
C PHE A 387 -20.24 13.55 -7.54
N GLU A 388 -20.89 13.91 -8.64
CA GLU A 388 -22.11 14.74 -8.60
C GLU A 388 -23.33 13.94 -8.15
N LYS A 389 -23.28 12.60 -8.26
CA LYS A 389 -24.39 11.69 -7.93
C LYS A 389 -24.25 11.01 -6.56
N CYS A 390 -23.01 10.89 -6.05
CA CYS A 390 -22.72 10.21 -4.79
C CYS A 390 -21.59 10.90 -4.03
N ASP A 391 -21.48 10.57 -2.74
CA ASP A 391 -20.45 11.11 -1.84
C ASP A 391 -19.20 10.24 -1.84
N VAL A 392 -19.38 8.91 -1.85
CA VAL A 392 -18.33 7.90 -1.96
C VAL A 392 -18.73 6.82 -2.96
N ILE A 393 -17.76 6.16 -3.57
CA ILE A 393 -17.99 5.02 -4.45
C ILE A 393 -17.54 3.74 -3.75
N LEU A 394 -18.42 2.74 -3.66
CA LEU A 394 -18.14 1.40 -3.18
C LEU A 394 -17.84 0.48 -4.37
N ALA A 395 -16.74 -0.24 -4.31
CA ALA A 395 -16.31 -1.19 -5.31
C ALA A 395 -15.58 -2.39 -4.69
N PRO A 396 -15.42 -3.53 -5.39
CA PRO A 396 -14.43 -4.53 -5.01
C PRO A 396 -13.03 -3.91 -4.99
N THR A 397 -12.17 -4.33 -4.05
CA THR A 397 -10.76 -3.94 -4.12
C THR A 397 -10.06 -4.72 -5.24
N VAL A 398 -10.34 -6.01 -5.34
CA VAL A 398 -9.76 -6.93 -6.32
C VAL A 398 -10.87 -7.81 -6.86
N PRO A 399 -10.83 -8.25 -8.13
CA PRO A 399 -11.88 -9.07 -8.72
C PRO A 399 -11.92 -10.52 -8.18
N MET A 400 -10.95 -10.92 -7.37
CA MET A 400 -10.80 -12.27 -6.80
C MET A 400 -10.13 -12.22 -5.42
N THR A 401 -10.10 -13.34 -4.72
CA THR A 401 -9.29 -13.54 -3.49
C THR A 401 -7.85 -13.90 -3.85
N ALA A 402 -6.93 -13.93 -2.85
CA ALA A 402 -5.57 -14.37 -3.06
C ALA A 402 -5.52 -15.73 -3.78
N PHE A 403 -4.58 -15.90 -4.66
CA PHE A 403 -4.33 -17.13 -5.44
C PHE A 403 -3.08 -17.85 -4.91
N GLU A 404 -2.93 -19.11 -5.29
CA GLU A 404 -1.80 -19.95 -4.86
C GLU A 404 -0.49 -19.44 -5.45
N LYS A 405 0.60 -19.55 -4.67
CA LYS A 405 1.95 -19.17 -5.11
C LYS A 405 2.35 -19.89 -6.39
N GLY A 406 3.07 -19.21 -7.26
CA GLY A 406 3.51 -19.74 -8.57
C GLY A 406 2.51 -19.51 -9.71
N HIS A 407 1.28 -19.09 -9.41
CA HIS A 407 0.25 -18.85 -10.44
C HIS A 407 0.57 -17.59 -11.27
N ALA A 408 0.99 -16.50 -10.65
CA ALA A 408 1.30 -15.24 -11.32
C ALA A 408 2.45 -15.34 -12.34
N VAL A 409 3.37 -16.28 -12.14
CA VAL A 409 4.51 -16.49 -13.05
C VAL A 409 4.06 -17.18 -14.35
N SER A 410 2.94 -17.92 -14.33
CA SER A 410 2.44 -18.69 -15.48
C SER A 410 1.66 -17.85 -16.49
N ASP A 411 0.93 -16.82 -16.03
CA ASP A 411 0.18 -15.88 -16.88
C ASP A 411 0.26 -14.43 -16.38
N PRO A 412 1.16 -13.61 -16.99
CA PRO A 412 1.26 -12.20 -16.64
C PRO A 412 -0.01 -11.39 -16.91
N ILE A 413 -0.85 -11.78 -17.89
CA ILE A 413 -2.07 -11.07 -18.22
C ILE A 413 -3.13 -11.26 -17.13
N GLU A 414 -3.28 -12.47 -16.61
CA GLU A 414 -4.18 -12.73 -15.47
C GLU A 414 -3.75 -11.91 -14.25
N THR A 415 -2.43 -11.85 -14.00
CA THR A 415 -1.89 -11.03 -12.90
C THR A 415 -2.23 -9.56 -13.10
N TYR A 416 -2.11 -9.02 -14.32
CA TYR A 416 -2.46 -7.62 -14.61
C TYR A 416 -3.95 -7.34 -14.42
N LEU A 417 -4.83 -8.31 -14.67
CA LEU A 417 -6.26 -8.16 -14.44
C LEU A 417 -6.63 -8.04 -12.96
N THR A 418 -5.78 -8.47 -12.04
CA THR A 418 -6.02 -8.26 -10.59
C THR A 418 -6.11 -6.79 -10.22
N ASP A 419 -5.48 -5.91 -10.99
CA ASP A 419 -5.42 -4.47 -10.74
C ASP A 419 -6.59 -3.68 -11.34
N ILE A 420 -7.53 -4.36 -12.05
CA ILE A 420 -8.61 -3.69 -12.81
C ILE A 420 -9.50 -2.79 -11.96
N CYS A 421 -9.72 -3.15 -10.69
CA CYS A 421 -10.55 -2.38 -9.77
C CYS A 421 -9.79 -1.22 -9.10
N THR A 422 -8.48 -1.34 -8.92
CA THR A 422 -7.68 -0.35 -8.17
C THR A 422 -7.05 0.73 -9.06
N VAL A 423 -6.59 0.36 -10.24
CA VAL A 423 -5.91 1.24 -11.20
C VAL A 423 -6.70 2.50 -11.57
N PRO A 424 -8.03 2.46 -11.78
CA PRO A 424 -8.80 3.66 -12.11
C PRO A 424 -8.66 4.78 -11.08
N VAL A 425 -8.55 4.42 -9.81
CA VAL A 425 -8.38 5.34 -8.67
C VAL A 425 -7.03 6.05 -8.74
N ASN A 426 -5.96 5.32 -9.11
CA ASN A 426 -4.62 5.89 -9.30
C ASN A 426 -4.58 6.84 -10.50
N ILE A 427 -5.14 6.42 -11.64
CA ILE A 427 -5.21 7.23 -12.86
C ILE A 427 -5.95 8.55 -12.59
N ALA A 428 -7.02 8.50 -11.80
CA ALA A 428 -7.78 9.68 -11.41
C ALA A 428 -7.13 10.51 -10.27
N GLY A 429 -6.10 9.99 -9.60
CA GLY A 429 -5.42 10.66 -8.48
C GLY A 429 -6.24 10.73 -7.20
N LEU A 430 -7.29 9.92 -7.07
CA LEU A 430 -8.27 9.93 -5.99
C LEU A 430 -7.81 9.12 -4.78
N PRO A 431 -8.33 9.38 -3.56
CA PRO A 431 -8.11 8.53 -2.41
C PRO A 431 -8.95 7.26 -2.50
N GLY A 432 -8.46 6.18 -1.91
CA GLY A 432 -9.21 4.93 -1.77
C GLY A 432 -8.75 4.13 -0.55
N VAL A 433 -9.67 3.59 0.22
CA VAL A 433 -9.40 2.72 1.35
C VAL A 433 -9.98 1.33 1.09
N SER A 434 -9.14 0.31 1.25
CA SER A 434 -9.57 -1.09 1.24
C SER A 434 -9.85 -1.57 2.65
N VAL A 435 -10.98 -2.24 2.85
CA VAL A 435 -11.35 -2.86 4.12
C VAL A 435 -11.90 -4.27 3.86
N PRO A 436 -11.69 -5.24 4.77
CA PRO A 436 -12.27 -6.57 4.65
C PRO A 436 -13.80 -6.52 4.64
N CYS A 437 -14.45 -7.31 3.75
CA CYS A 437 -15.90 -7.38 3.67
C CYS A 437 -16.47 -8.80 3.63
N GLY A 438 -15.61 -9.83 3.67
CA GLY A 438 -16.03 -11.23 3.67
C GLY A 438 -14.87 -12.18 3.55
N PHE A 439 -15.24 -13.46 3.42
CA PHE A 439 -14.32 -14.56 3.14
C PHE A 439 -14.91 -15.46 2.06
N ASN A 440 -14.04 -16.06 1.26
CA ASN A 440 -14.49 -17.10 0.33
C ASN A 440 -14.64 -18.45 1.04
N ALA A 441 -15.11 -19.47 0.32
CA ALA A 441 -15.32 -20.83 0.86
C ALA A 441 -14.02 -21.49 1.39
N LYS A 442 -12.85 -21.03 0.98
CA LYS A 442 -11.55 -21.49 1.47
C LYS A 442 -11.05 -20.68 2.69
N GLY A 443 -11.80 -19.72 3.20
CA GLY A 443 -11.42 -18.85 4.30
C GLY A 443 -10.44 -17.72 3.92
N MET A 444 -10.25 -17.46 2.63
CA MET A 444 -9.41 -16.36 2.17
C MET A 444 -10.19 -15.04 2.18
N PRO A 445 -9.57 -13.93 2.63
CA PRO A 445 -10.25 -12.66 2.76
C PRO A 445 -10.72 -12.07 1.43
N ILE A 446 -11.82 -11.32 1.51
CA ILE A 446 -12.38 -10.49 0.44
C ILE A 446 -12.37 -9.04 0.92
N GLY A 447 -11.80 -8.13 0.12
CA GLY A 447 -11.81 -6.69 0.40
C GLY A 447 -12.74 -5.93 -0.53
N MET A 448 -13.43 -4.95 0.04
CA MET A 448 -14.06 -3.86 -0.70
C MET A 448 -13.22 -2.60 -0.59
N GLN A 449 -13.37 -1.67 -1.54
CA GLN A 449 -12.78 -0.33 -1.43
C GLN A 449 -13.85 0.75 -1.44
N LEU A 450 -13.59 1.80 -0.66
CA LEU A 450 -14.31 3.07 -0.74
C LEU A 450 -13.42 4.09 -1.41
N ILE A 451 -13.94 4.74 -2.45
CA ILE A 451 -13.23 5.73 -3.25
C ILE A 451 -13.88 7.09 -2.98
N GLY A 452 -13.06 8.09 -2.65
CA GLY A 452 -13.50 9.45 -2.34
C GLY A 452 -13.18 10.48 -3.41
N LYS A 453 -13.75 11.65 -3.24
CA LYS A 453 -13.34 12.85 -3.97
C LYS A 453 -11.87 13.17 -3.64
N SER A 454 -11.21 13.93 -4.50
CA SER A 454 -9.84 14.41 -4.20
C SER A 454 -9.81 15.13 -2.85
N PHE A 455 -8.91 14.74 -1.96
CA PHE A 455 -8.83 15.19 -0.55
C PHE A 455 -10.06 14.85 0.30
N GLY A 456 -10.81 13.81 -0.06
CA GLY A 456 -11.96 13.26 0.68
C GLY A 456 -11.59 12.07 1.57
N GLU A 457 -10.38 12.04 2.13
CA GLU A 457 -9.92 10.96 3.01
C GLU A 457 -10.77 10.82 4.26
N ALA A 458 -11.20 11.93 4.85
CA ALA A 458 -12.02 11.92 6.05
C ALA A 458 -13.38 11.25 5.81
N GLU A 459 -14.00 11.50 4.66
CA GLU A 459 -15.29 10.94 4.28
C GLU A 459 -15.20 9.43 4.06
N ILE A 460 -14.17 8.95 3.32
CA ILE A 460 -14.02 7.51 3.07
C ILE A 460 -13.58 6.75 4.32
N LEU A 461 -12.73 7.34 5.17
CA LEU A 461 -12.34 6.74 6.44
C LEU A 461 -13.51 6.67 7.41
N ASN A 462 -14.34 7.73 7.52
CA ASN A 462 -15.54 7.68 8.33
C ASN A 462 -16.52 6.61 7.84
N ALA A 463 -16.79 6.53 6.55
CA ALA A 463 -17.65 5.50 5.99
C ALA A 463 -17.09 4.08 6.22
N ALA A 464 -15.76 3.89 6.06
CA ALA A 464 -15.07 2.64 6.34
C ALA A 464 -15.16 2.25 7.83
N TYR A 465 -14.97 3.21 8.73
CA TYR A 465 -15.10 3.03 10.17
C TYR A 465 -16.50 2.58 10.57
N LYS A 466 -17.53 3.28 10.10
CA LYS A 466 -18.94 2.90 10.36
C LYS A 466 -19.24 1.48 9.90
N TYR A 467 -18.72 1.10 8.72
CA TYR A 467 -18.85 -0.26 8.25
C TYR A 467 -18.13 -1.26 9.15
N GLN A 468 -16.86 -0.99 9.50
CA GLN A 468 -16.06 -1.85 10.39
C GLN A 468 -16.79 -2.11 11.70
N GLN A 469 -17.37 -1.08 12.32
CA GLN A 469 -18.14 -1.21 13.56
C GLN A 469 -19.42 -2.03 13.37
N ALA A 470 -20.19 -1.76 12.32
CA ALA A 470 -21.44 -2.48 12.04
C ALA A 470 -21.20 -3.95 11.65
N ALA A 471 -20.10 -4.25 10.98
CA ALA A 471 -19.74 -5.59 10.53
C ALA A 471 -18.95 -6.41 11.56
N ALA A 472 -18.50 -5.83 12.68
CA ALA A 472 -17.63 -6.48 13.67
C ALA A 472 -18.16 -7.84 14.13
N GLU A 473 -19.47 -7.96 14.40
CA GLU A 473 -20.11 -9.23 14.79
C GLU A 473 -19.98 -10.33 13.72
N ASN A 474 -19.97 -9.96 12.42
CA ASN A 474 -19.84 -10.91 11.32
C ASN A 474 -18.44 -11.53 11.21
N PHE A 475 -17.44 -10.91 11.86
CA PHE A 475 -16.04 -11.31 11.78
C PHE A 475 -15.45 -11.78 13.11
N LYS A 476 -16.21 -11.77 14.21
CA LYS A 476 -15.70 -12.09 15.55
C LYS A 476 -15.09 -13.50 15.68
N ASP A 477 -15.59 -14.46 14.93
CA ASP A 477 -15.14 -15.84 14.92
C ASP A 477 -14.11 -16.14 13.82
N THR A 478 -13.64 -15.13 13.10
CA THR A 478 -12.64 -15.24 12.05
C THR A 478 -11.26 -14.83 12.57
N LYS A 479 -10.20 -15.15 11.79
CA LYS A 479 -8.85 -14.68 12.11
C LYS A 479 -8.76 -13.14 12.19
N TRP A 480 -9.69 -12.42 11.56
CA TRP A 480 -9.78 -10.96 11.61
C TRP A 480 -10.42 -10.46 12.92
N GLY A 481 -11.49 -11.11 13.42
CA GLY A 481 -12.21 -10.68 14.63
C GLY A 481 -11.56 -11.07 15.94
N VAL A 482 -10.75 -12.11 15.98
CA VAL A 482 -10.19 -12.69 17.21
C VAL A 482 -9.02 -11.90 17.81
N LYS A 483 -8.50 -10.85 17.11
CA LYS A 483 -7.27 -10.16 17.54
C LYS A 483 -7.30 -8.64 17.36
N LEU A 484 -8.48 -8.03 17.38
CA LEU A 484 -8.64 -6.57 17.58
C LEU A 484 -8.51 -6.21 19.04
#